data_8e714709ceef97e5ea598310c149260e
#
_entry.id   8e714709ceef97e5ea598310c149260e
#
_cell.length_a   1.000
_cell.length_b   1.000
_cell.length_c   1.000
_cell.angle_alpha   90.00
_cell.angle_beta   90.00
_cell.angle_gamma   90.00
#
_symmetry.space_group_name_H-M   'P 1'
#
loop_
_entity.id
_entity.type
_entity.pdbx_description
1 polymer ?
#
loop_
_entity_poly.entity_id
_entity_poly.type
_entity_poly.pdbx_seq_one_letter_code
_entity_poly.pdbx_strand_id
1 'polypeptide(L)'
;MVKRIALIAALALLCACASTQRTLSYNAGMPDADVWVGEDRYQVWFHDTDQTVLVQRGEPRPLGQLMAQNMTVYANDRSPGILWWGQAANAVLRPIGCYATEVTGSDQMREVQYTCPNPVDVSAQVAANREQWRRGVRVAAPQS
;
A
#
# COMPACT_ATOMS: atom_id res chain seq x y z
N MET A 1 21.66 -23.70 -26.85
CA MET A 1 21.22 -22.32 -26.57
C MET A 1 19.74 -22.24 -26.21
N VAL A 2 18.83 -22.89 -26.92
CA VAL A 2 17.36 -22.81 -26.69
C VAL A 2 16.95 -23.24 -25.27
N LYS A 3 17.53 -24.26 -24.68
CA LYS A 3 17.21 -24.74 -23.33
C LYS A 3 17.53 -23.73 -22.21
N ARG A 4 18.59 -22.90 -22.38
CA ARG A 4 18.95 -21.87 -21.38
C ARG A 4 18.04 -20.66 -21.45
N ILE A 5 17.55 -20.30 -22.64
CA ILE A 5 16.61 -19.20 -22.83
C ILE A 5 15.23 -19.55 -22.24
N ALA A 6 14.78 -20.80 -22.43
CA ALA A 6 13.52 -21.27 -21.83
C ALA A 6 13.55 -21.28 -20.31
N LEU A 7 14.70 -21.59 -19.68
CA LEU A 7 14.85 -21.59 -18.22
C LEU A 7 14.77 -20.18 -17.64
N ILE A 8 15.39 -19.19 -18.32
CA ILE A 8 15.37 -17.77 -17.90
C ILE A 8 13.96 -17.18 -18.03
N ALA A 9 13.25 -17.53 -19.12
CA ALA A 9 11.86 -17.09 -19.30
C ALA A 9 10.91 -17.69 -18.25
N ALA A 10 11.11 -18.94 -17.86
CA ALA A 10 10.31 -19.57 -16.80
C ALA A 10 10.56 -18.96 -15.41
N LEU A 11 11.80 -18.58 -15.08
CA LEU A 11 12.11 -17.88 -13.84
C LEU A 11 11.49 -16.47 -13.79
N ALA A 12 11.50 -15.75 -14.91
CA ALA A 12 10.91 -14.42 -14.98
C ALA A 12 9.39 -14.43 -14.77
N LEU A 13 8.72 -15.45 -15.28
CA LEU A 13 7.28 -15.65 -15.07
C LEU A 13 6.92 -15.96 -13.61
N LEU A 14 7.77 -16.68 -12.88
CA LEU A 14 7.55 -16.98 -11.47
C LEU A 14 7.67 -15.74 -10.57
N CYS A 15 8.58 -14.82 -10.87
CA CYS A 15 8.72 -13.57 -10.11
C CYS A 15 7.51 -12.63 -10.29
N ALA A 16 6.94 -12.56 -11.50
CA ALA A 16 5.75 -11.75 -11.76
C ALA A 16 4.52 -12.27 -10.99
N CYS A 17 4.39 -13.58 -10.81
CA CYS A 17 3.28 -14.17 -10.06
C CYS A 17 3.35 -13.86 -8.56
N ALA A 18 4.56 -13.78 -7.96
CA ALA A 18 4.71 -13.55 -6.53
C ALA A 18 4.27 -12.14 -6.10
N SER A 19 4.59 -11.10 -6.86
CA SER A 19 4.17 -9.73 -6.56
C SER A 19 2.66 -9.53 -6.73
N THR A 20 2.08 -10.16 -7.73
CA THR A 20 0.63 -10.16 -7.98
C THR A 20 -0.12 -10.87 -6.85
N GLN A 21 0.37 -12.02 -6.42
CA GLN A 21 -0.22 -12.78 -5.32
C GLN A 21 -0.14 -12.01 -3.99
N ARG A 22 0.96 -11.30 -3.75
CA ARG A 22 1.13 -10.46 -2.56
C ARG A 22 0.08 -9.34 -2.53
N THR A 23 -0.12 -8.64 -3.64
CA THR A 23 -1.15 -7.59 -3.73
C THR A 23 -2.56 -8.14 -3.56
N LEU A 24 -2.84 -9.32 -4.09
CA LEU A 24 -4.14 -9.98 -3.94
C LEU A 24 -4.41 -10.49 -2.52
N SER A 25 -3.37 -10.64 -1.69
CA SER A 25 -3.53 -11.03 -0.28
C SER A 25 -4.14 -9.92 0.57
N TYR A 26 -4.06 -8.66 0.14
CA TYR A 26 -4.86 -7.58 0.70
C TYR A 26 -6.30 -7.74 0.25
N ASN A 27 -7.23 -7.59 1.16
CA ASN A 27 -8.66 -7.74 0.86
C ASN A 27 -9.03 -6.87 -0.35
N ALA A 28 -9.42 -7.51 -1.47
CA ALA A 28 -9.68 -6.85 -2.76
C ALA A 28 -10.91 -5.92 -2.77
N GLY A 29 -11.49 -5.66 -1.60
CA GLY A 29 -12.62 -4.78 -1.40
C GLY A 29 -12.26 -3.28 -1.40
N MET A 30 -13.16 -2.50 -0.83
CA MET A 30 -12.93 -1.08 -0.62
C MET A 30 -11.80 -0.86 0.39
N PRO A 31 -11.02 0.23 0.26
CA PRO A 31 -9.96 0.56 1.21
C PRO A 31 -10.50 0.66 2.63
N ASP A 32 -9.64 0.37 3.60
CA ASP A 32 -9.94 0.57 5.02
C ASP A 32 -9.92 2.05 5.39
N ALA A 33 -9.09 2.84 4.69
CA ALA A 33 -8.99 4.27 4.92
C ALA A 33 -8.75 5.06 3.63
N ASP A 34 -9.24 6.29 3.64
CA ASP A 34 -9.00 7.33 2.66
C ASP A 34 -8.22 8.47 3.34
N VAL A 35 -6.98 8.68 2.93
CA VAL A 35 -6.05 9.59 3.61
C VAL A 35 -5.60 10.69 2.68
N TRP A 36 -5.66 11.92 3.16
CA TRP A 36 -5.13 13.10 2.48
C TRP A 36 -3.84 13.57 3.17
N VAL A 37 -2.74 13.56 2.43
CA VAL A 37 -1.47 14.13 2.86
C VAL A 37 -1.24 15.41 2.10
N GLY A 38 -1.47 16.56 2.75
CA GLY A 38 -1.59 17.82 2.04
C GLY A 38 -2.77 17.78 1.06
N GLU A 39 -2.49 17.91 -0.23
CA GLU A 39 -3.48 17.85 -1.31
C GLU A 39 -3.55 16.48 -2.01
N ASP A 40 -2.60 15.60 -1.75
CA ASP A 40 -2.54 14.28 -2.36
C ASP A 40 -3.38 13.27 -1.60
N ARG A 41 -4.17 12.49 -2.33
CA ARG A 41 -5.05 11.45 -1.80
C ARG A 41 -4.38 10.09 -1.87
N TYR A 42 -4.52 9.34 -0.79
CA TYR A 42 -4.03 7.97 -0.64
C TYR A 42 -5.13 7.06 -0.11
N GLN A 43 -5.09 5.82 -0.52
CA GLN A 43 -5.95 4.76 -0.02
C GLN A 43 -5.10 3.72 0.70
N VAL A 44 -5.61 3.21 1.82
CA VAL A 44 -4.89 2.29 2.69
C VAL A 44 -5.71 1.04 2.91
N TRP A 45 -5.08 -0.12 2.73
CA TRP A 45 -5.61 -1.44 3.06
C TRP A 45 -4.72 -2.09 4.10
N PHE A 46 -5.28 -2.60 5.15
CA PHE A 46 -4.55 -3.42 6.12
C PHE A 46 -4.47 -4.87 5.65
N HIS A 47 -3.32 -5.51 5.87
CA HIS A 47 -3.20 -6.94 5.65
C HIS A 47 -3.83 -7.70 6.81
N ASP A 48 -4.55 -8.80 6.54
CA ASP A 48 -5.30 -9.52 7.56
C ASP A 48 -4.41 -10.23 8.59
N THR A 49 -3.21 -10.64 8.20
CA THR A 49 -2.30 -11.45 9.04
C THR A 49 -0.94 -10.82 9.28
N ASP A 50 -0.43 -10.05 8.32
CA ASP A 50 0.91 -9.47 8.39
C ASP A 50 0.85 -8.02 8.92
N GLN A 51 1.93 -7.59 9.55
CA GLN A 51 2.07 -6.19 9.98
C GLN A 51 2.48 -5.30 8.82
N THR A 52 1.60 -5.24 7.81
CA THR A 52 1.79 -4.44 6.61
C THR A 52 0.49 -3.76 6.20
N VAL A 53 0.62 -2.59 5.59
CA VAL A 53 -0.47 -1.91 4.90
C VAL A 53 -0.07 -1.65 3.46
N LEU A 54 -1.02 -1.79 2.56
CA LEU A 54 -0.88 -1.37 1.17
C LEU A 54 -1.38 0.07 1.06
N VAL A 55 -0.56 0.94 0.51
CA VAL A 55 -0.89 2.35 0.27
C VAL A 55 -0.86 2.60 -1.23
N GLN A 56 -1.92 3.20 -1.73
CA GLN A 56 -2.06 3.55 -3.13
C GLN A 56 -2.35 5.04 -3.26
N ARG A 57 -1.80 5.68 -4.27
CA ARG A 57 -2.06 7.07 -4.61
C ARG A 57 -3.19 7.20 -5.63
N GLY A 58 -4.07 8.18 -5.43
CA GLY A 58 -5.07 8.59 -6.42
C GLY A 58 -6.51 8.14 -6.15
N GLU A 59 -7.34 8.13 -7.20
CA GLU A 59 -8.75 7.78 -7.12
C GLU A 59 -8.97 6.31 -6.74
N PRO A 60 -10.07 6.02 -5.99
CA PRO A 60 -10.42 4.65 -5.67
C PRO A 60 -10.65 3.83 -6.95
N ARG A 61 -9.82 2.81 -7.13
CA ARG A 61 -9.98 1.86 -8.24
C ARG A 61 -9.99 0.44 -7.71
N PRO A 62 -10.77 -0.46 -8.31
CA PRO A 62 -10.70 -1.88 -7.98
C PRO A 62 -9.27 -2.39 -8.12
N LEU A 63 -8.80 -3.18 -7.16
CA LEU A 63 -7.43 -3.72 -7.14
C LEU A 63 -7.02 -4.38 -8.47
N GLY A 64 -7.94 -5.05 -9.15
CA GLY A 64 -7.67 -5.65 -10.47
C GLY A 64 -7.31 -4.64 -11.57
N GLN A 65 -7.92 -3.45 -11.57
CA GLN A 65 -7.56 -2.38 -12.53
C GLN A 65 -6.19 -1.76 -12.21
N LEU A 66 -5.82 -1.72 -10.94
CA LEU A 66 -4.52 -1.23 -10.48
C LEU A 66 -3.38 -2.13 -10.92
N MET A 67 -3.59 -3.43 -10.85
CA MET A 67 -2.60 -4.41 -11.30
C MET A 67 -2.35 -4.28 -12.81
N ALA A 68 -3.40 -4.10 -13.61
CA ALA A 68 -3.27 -3.88 -15.05
C ALA A 68 -2.51 -2.59 -15.38
N GLN A 69 -2.68 -1.54 -14.59
CA GLN A 69 -1.99 -0.25 -14.79
C GLN A 69 -0.54 -0.25 -14.35
N ASN A 70 -0.18 -0.96 -13.29
CA ASN A 70 1.22 -1.09 -12.86
C ASN A 70 2.11 -1.80 -13.90
N MET A 71 1.53 -2.54 -14.82
CA MET A 71 2.26 -3.16 -15.94
C MET A 71 2.54 -2.19 -17.08
N THR A 72 1.91 -1.04 -17.13
CA THR A 72 1.97 -0.12 -18.29
C THR A 72 2.53 1.27 -17.98
N VAL A 73 2.89 1.59 -16.73
CA VAL A 73 3.27 2.96 -16.35
C VAL A 73 4.77 3.17 -16.46
N TYR A 74 5.13 3.98 -17.43
CA TYR A 74 6.39 4.71 -17.43
C TYR A 74 6.13 6.20 -17.57
N ALA A 75 6.76 6.95 -16.66
CA ALA A 75 7.14 8.34 -16.76
C ALA A 75 6.07 9.41 -16.65
N ASN A 76 5.86 9.86 -15.45
CA ASN A 76 5.97 11.28 -15.16
C ASN A 76 6.50 11.43 -13.73
N ASP A 77 7.75 11.85 -13.64
CA ASP A 77 8.57 11.93 -12.43
C ASP A 77 8.13 13.08 -11.51
N ARG A 78 6.87 13.05 -11.10
CA ARG A 78 6.29 13.86 -10.03
C ARG A 78 5.84 12.99 -8.87
N SER A 79 6.56 11.89 -8.68
CA SER A 79 6.29 10.99 -7.56
C SER A 79 6.61 11.69 -6.25
N PRO A 80 5.67 11.79 -5.32
CA PRO A 80 5.96 12.27 -3.98
C PRO A 80 7.03 11.36 -3.38
N GLY A 81 7.97 11.96 -2.65
CA GLY A 81 9.03 11.23 -1.97
C GLY A 81 8.45 10.14 -1.07
N ILE A 82 9.27 9.12 -0.76
CA ILE A 82 8.88 7.96 0.07
C ILE A 82 8.23 8.33 1.41
N LEU A 83 8.58 9.50 1.97
CA LEU A 83 8.03 10.04 3.21
C LEU A 83 6.52 10.27 3.15
N TRP A 84 5.98 10.62 1.98
CA TRP A 84 4.54 10.86 1.81
C TRP A 84 3.72 9.59 2.01
N TRP A 85 4.25 8.46 1.53
CA TRP A 85 3.63 7.15 1.69
C TRP A 85 3.65 6.67 3.13
N GLY A 86 4.80 6.86 3.81
CA GLY A 86 4.92 6.61 5.24
C GLY A 86 3.99 7.49 6.07
N GLN A 87 3.82 8.76 5.68
CA GLN A 87 2.90 9.68 6.34
C GLN A 87 1.44 9.26 6.15
N ALA A 88 1.06 8.82 4.95
CA ALA A 88 -0.27 8.29 4.68
C ALA A 88 -0.57 7.04 5.53
N ALA A 89 0.37 6.10 5.63
CA ALA A 89 0.23 4.94 6.52
C ALA A 89 0.14 5.37 7.99
N ASN A 90 1.01 6.26 8.45
CA ASN A 90 1.04 6.74 9.83
C ASN A 90 -0.23 7.50 10.24
N ALA A 91 -0.96 8.08 9.30
CA ALA A 91 -2.24 8.74 9.57
C ALA A 91 -3.28 7.81 10.21
N VAL A 92 -3.22 6.52 9.89
CA VAL A 92 -4.11 5.48 10.45
C VAL A 92 -3.42 4.57 11.46
N LEU A 93 -2.09 4.43 11.39
CA LEU A 93 -1.32 3.58 12.30
C LEU A 93 -1.12 4.23 13.67
N ARG A 94 -0.76 5.52 13.73
CA ARG A 94 -0.50 6.22 14.98
C ARG A 94 -1.70 6.27 15.93
N PRO A 95 -2.93 6.52 15.47
CA PRO A 95 -4.09 6.50 16.35
C PRO A 95 -4.31 5.17 17.07
N ILE A 96 -3.84 4.06 16.51
CA ILE A 96 -3.94 2.72 17.11
C ILE A 96 -2.67 2.28 17.83
N GLY A 97 -1.69 3.18 18.02
CA GLY A 97 -0.47 2.92 18.75
C GLY A 97 0.64 2.21 17.95
N CYS A 98 0.55 2.23 16.62
CA CYS A 98 1.54 1.64 15.71
C CYS A 98 2.24 2.73 14.88
N TYR A 99 3.32 2.37 14.19
CA TYR A 99 3.99 3.29 13.26
C TYR A 99 4.70 2.55 12.12
N ALA A 100 4.79 3.22 10.98
CA ALA A 100 5.48 2.72 9.79
C ALA A 100 6.99 2.60 10.03
N THR A 101 7.58 1.51 9.57
CA THR A 101 9.02 1.22 9.71
C THR A 101 9.73 1.16 8.37
N GLU A 102 9.12 0.60 7.36
CA GLU A 102 9.72 0.43 6.03
C GLU A 102 8.67 0.67 4.95
N VAL A 103 9.08 1.27 3.84
CA VAL A 103 8.22 1.54 2.67
C VAL A 103 8.88 0.94 1.44
N THR A 104 8.22 0.00 0.79
CA THR A 104 8.68 -0.69 -0.42
C THR A 104 7.64 -0.59 -1.53
N GLY A 105 8.03 -0.85 -2.77
CA GLY A 105 7.09 -0.87 -3.90
C GLY A 105 7.35 0.20 -4.96
N SER A 106 6.31 0.49 -5.76
CA SER A 106 6.36 1.42 -6.90
C SER A 106 5.68 2.77 -6.56
N ASP A 107 5.79 3.73 -7.48
CA ASP A 107 5.20 5.06 -7.30
C ASP A 107 3.65 5.09 -7.40
N GLN A 108 3.03 3.99 -7.75
CA GLN A 108 1.57 3.85 -7.80
C GLN A 108 1.03 3.15 -6.55
N MET A 109 1.82 2.22 -6.00
CA MET A 109 1.40 1.35 -4.92
C MET A 109 2.61 0.95 -4.09
N ARG A 110 2.57 1.20 -2.79
CA ARG A 110 3.64 0.83 -1.87
C ARG A 110 3.10 0.00 -0.71
N GLU A 111 3.87 -1.00 -0.35
CA GLU A 111 3.67 -1.74 0.88
C GLU A 111 4.47 -1.07 1.99
N VAL A 112 3.82 -0.80 3.10
CA VAL A 112 4.41 -0.18 4.29
C VAL A 112 4.37 -1.18 5.42
N GLN A 113 5.54 -1.58 5.91
CA GLN A 113 5.66 -2.37 7.13
C GLN A 113 5.47 -1.46 8.35
N TYR A 114 4.87 -2.00 9.39
CA TYR A 114 4.68 -1.27 10.64
C TYR A 114 4.97 -2.12 11.87
N THR A 115 5.15 -1.47 12.98
CA THR A 115 5.29 -2.11 14.29
C THR A 115 4.40 -1.43 15.33
N CYS A 116 3.97 -2.22 16.31
CA CYS A 116 3.19 -1.75 17.45
C CYS A 116 3.98 -2.06 18.73
N PRO A 117 4.53 -1.04 19.42
CA PRO A 117 5.35 -1.24 20.62
C PRO A 117 4.61 -1.96 21.75
N ASN A 118 3.31 -1.73 21.84
CA ASN A 118 2.42 -2.41 22.79
C ASN A 118 1.53 -3.41 22.07
N PRO A 119 1.12 -4.50 22.71
CA PRO A 119 0.14 -5.43 22.14
C PRO A 119 -1.17 -4.68 21.80
N VAL A 120 -1.60 -4.80 20.54
CA VAL A 120 -2.86 -4.23 20.05
C VAL A 120 -3.52 -5.20 19.08
N ASP A 121 -4.83 -5.37 19.22
CA ASP A 121 -5.64 -6.05 18.22
C ASP A 121 -5.91 -5.09 17.05
N VAL A 122 -5.01 -5.11 16.06
CA VAL A 122 -5.08 -4.22 14.89
C VAL A 122 -6.39 -4.46 14.12
N SER A 123 -6.82 -5.71 13.98
CA SER A 123 -8.04 -6.06 13.25
C SER A 123 -9.28 -5.44 13.90
N ALA A 124 -9.38 -5.52 15.23
CA ALA A 124 -10.45 -4.89 15.98
C ALA A 124 -10.41 -3.35 15.88
N GLN A 125 -9.21 -2.76 15.94
CA GLN A 125 -9.03 -1.32 15.79
C GLN A 125 -9.40 -0.83 14.39
N VAL A 126 -9.01 -1.55 13.35
CA VAL A 126 -9.39 -1.25 11.97
C VAL A 126 -10.91 -1.33 11.80
N ALA A 127 -11.54 -2.40 12.30
CA ALA A 127 -12.99 -2.55 12.23
C ALA A 127 -13.73 -1.40 12.93
N ALA A 128 -13.27 -0.96 14.10
CA ALA A 128 -13.86 0.12 14.87
C ALA A 128 -13.74 1.49 14.20
N ASN A 129 -12.63 1.74 13.49
CA ASN A 129 -12.33 3.05 12.91
C ASN A 129 -12.65 3.16 11.41
N ARG A 130 -12.89 2.05 10.73
CA ARG A 130 -13.04 1.94 9.27
C ARG A 130 -14.03 2.94 8.68
N GLU A 131 -15.20 3.09 9.26
CA GLU A 131 -16.20 4.03 8.74
C GLU A 131 -15.74 5.50 8.84
N GLN A 132 -15.08 5.85 9.93
CA GLN A 132 -14.51 7.17 10.11
C GLN A 132 -13.36 7.42 9.13
N TRP A 133 -12.46 6.45 8.98
CA TRP A 133 -11.30 6.57 8.11
C TRP A 133 -11.69 6.64 6.63
N ARG A 134 -12.75 5.96 6.22
CA ARG A 134 -13.30 6.03 4.85
C ARG A 134 -13.92 7.39 4.51
N ARG A 135 -14.34 8.15 5.51
CA ARG A 135 -14.83 9.54 5.29
C ARG A 135 -13.69 10.52 5.03
N GLY A 136 -12.48 10.13 5.32
CA GLY A 136 -11.27 10.89 5.04
C GLY A 136 -10.50 11.30 6.29
N VAL A 137 -9.22 10.94 6.32
CA VAL A 137 -8.26 11.37 7.34
C VAL A 137 -7.35 12.41 6.68
N ARG A 138 -7.14 13.56 7.31
CA ARG A 138 -6.30 14.62 6.77
C ARG A 138 -5.08 14.82 7.67
N VAL A 139 -3.90 14.83 7.04
CA VAL A 139 -2.62 15.11 7.71
C VAL A 139 -1.81 16.12 6.90
N ALA A 140 -0.95 16.86 7.57
CA ALA A 140 -0.06 17.79 6.90
C ALA A 140 0.95 17.06 5.99
N ALA A 141 1.37 17.73 4.92
CA ALA A 141 2.47 17.24 4.11
C ALA A 141 3.76 17.16 4.95
N PRO A 142 4.63 16.15 4.72
CA PRO A 142 5.93 16.12 5.36
C PRO A 142 6.72 17.37 4.98
N GLN A 143 7.41 17.95 5.96
CA GLN A 143 8.32 19.04 5.68
C GLN A 143 9.60 18.46 5.03
N SER A 144 9.96 19.02 3.88
CA SER A 144 11.19 18.70 3.15
C SER A 144 12.43 19.25 3.83
#